data_467428f9005c510bb37c4e146522d6b7
#
_entry.id   467428f9005c510bb37c4e146522d6b7
#
_cell.length_a   1.000
_cell.length_b   1.000
_cell.length_c   1.000
_cell.angle_alpha   90.00
_cell.angle_beta   90.00
_cell.angle_gamma   90.00
#
_symmetry.space_group_name_H-M   'P 1'
#
loop_
_entity.id
_entity.type
_entity.pdbx_description
1 polymer ?
#
loop_
_entity_poly.entity_id
_entity_poly.type
_entity_poly.pdbx_seq_one_letter_code
_entity_poly.pdbx_strand_id
1 'polypeptide(L)'
;MATMTDTAVAAPVPASTVALLRDVDGGVEVCMLRRPGRSSFAAGAFVFPGGAVDAADGTGPDAYRIAGVREVLEEVGLLIGGAAEGTGDDDLDTRVSAARAQVLGGGKLAAALAGHRLVITPDDLVYIAHFITPPREGRRYDTRFFALRIGVQQAVRVHAAEAVEGGWHRPEAMLPLQFPAIMPPTRMMCHEFARLGSVEAILTTLGERPIEVTDITPEIIAGWMGLQ
;
A
#
# COMPACT_ATOMS: atom_id res chain seq x y z
N MET A 1 -19.66 -43.29 2.76
CA MET A 1 -19.49 -42.11 3.59
C MET A 1 -18.12 -41.55 3.27
N ALA A 2 -18.04 -40.52 2.46
CA ALA A 2 -16.78 -39.79 2.21
C ALA A 2 -16.55 -38.86 3.40
N THR A 3 -15.46 -39.05 4.13
CA THR A 3 -14.99 -38.15 5.16
C THR A 3 -14.64 -36.82 4.50
N MET A 4 -15.43 -35.77 4.77
CA MET A 4 -15.04 -34.41 4.48
C MET A 4 -13.76 -34.13 5.28
N THR A 5 -12.63 -34.06 4.60
CA THR A 5 -11.41 -33.53 5.18
C THR A 5 -11.68 -32.07 5.50
N ASP A 6 -11.76 -31.76 6.79
CA ASP A 6 -11.77 -30.40 7.32
C ASP A 6 -10.44 -29.73 6.92
N THR A 7 -10.45 -29.04 5.79
CA THR A 7 -9.26 -28.32 5.33
C THR A 7 -9.12 -27.09 6.22
N ALA A 8 -8.17 -27.14 7.14
CA ALA A 8 -7.90 -26.04 8.06
C ALA A 8 -7.77 -24.73 7.29
N VAL A 9 -8.57 -23.75 7.66
CA VAL A 9 -8.54 -22.40 7.06
C VAL A 9 -7.19 -21.77 7.33
N ALA A 10 -6.48 -21.35 6.27
CA ALA A 10 -5.18 -20.69 6.40
C ALA A 10 -5.31 -19.40 7.25
N ALA A 11 -4.40 -19.21 8.21
CA ALA A 11 -4.33 -17.96 8.95
C ALA A 11 -3.96 -16.80 8.00
N PRO A 12 -4.61 -15.62 8.13
CA PRO A 12 -4.26 -14.48 7.29
C PRO A 12 -2.87 -13.94 7.67
N VAL A 13 -2.06 -13.62 6.64
CA VAL A 13 -0.74 -13.02 6.81
C VAL A 13 -0.90 -11.52 7.03
N PRO A 14 -0.31 -10.92 8.07
CA PRO A 14 -0.30 -9.48 8.27
C PRO A 14 0.31 -8.76 7.05
N ALA A 15 -0.34 -7.71 6.57
CA ALA A 15 0.09 -6.96 5.41
C ALA A 15 -0.24 -5.46 5.55
N SER A 16 0.52 -4.63 4.87
CA SER A 16 0.36 -3.18 4.83
C SER A 16 0.24 -2.71 3.40
N THR A 17 -0.63 -1.73 3.16
CA THR A 17 -0.83 -1.10 1.85
C THR A 17 -0.94 0.41 2.05
N VAL A 18 -0.26 1.19 1.20
CA VAL A 18 -0.18 2.66 1.32
C VAL A 18 -0.70 3.33 0.05
N ALA A 19 -1.81 4.06 0.18
CA ALA A 19 -2.30 4.96 -0.86
C ALA A 19 -1.52 6.28 -0.77
N LEU A 20 -0.54 6.47 -1.65
CA LEU A 20 0.15 7.74 -1.82
C LEU A 20 -0.75 8.66 -2.64
N LEU A 21 -1.09 9.81 -2.10
CA LEU A 21 -2.07 10.73 -2.67
C LEU A 21 -1.45 12.10 -2.93
N ARG A 22 -1.85 12.75 -4.03
CA ARG A 22 -1.50 14.14 -4.29
C ARG A 22 -2.68 14.93 -4.87
N ASP A 23 -2.79 16.20 -4.47
CA ASP A 23 -3.75 17.11 -5.10
C ASP A 23 -3.21 17.57 -6.45
N VAL A 24 -4.09 17.63 -7.45
CA VAL A 24 -3.81 18.11 -8.80
C VAL A 24 -4.99 18.96 -9.27
N ASP A 25 -4.82 19.72 -10.35
CA ASP A 25 -5.91 20.52 -10.91
C ASP A 25 -7.13 19.63 -11.21
N GLY A 26 -8.25 19.98 -10.58
CA GLY A 26 -9.53 19.26 -10.73
C GLY A 26 -9.66 17.96 -9.92
N GLY A 27 -8.85 17.73 -8.86
CA GLY A 27 -9.07 16.60 -7.92
C GLY A 27 -7.81 15.99 -7.36
N VAL A 28 -7.82 14.68 -7.17
CA VAL A 28 -6.76 13.91 -6.54
C VAL A 28 -6.18 12.88 -7.51
N GLU A 29 -4.91 12.56 -7.36
CA GLU A 29 -4.27 11.39 -7.96
C GLU A 29 -3.73 10.47 -6.87
N VAL A 30 -3.74 9.17 -7.17
CA VAL A 30 -3.18 8.11 -6.33
C VAL A 30 -2.11 7.33 -7.10
N CYS A 31 -1.03 6.97 -6.40
CA CYS A 31 0.01 6.13 -6.97
C CYS A 31 -0.49 4.69 -7.07
N MET A 32 -0.47 4.14 -8.29
CA MET A 32 -0.86 2.76 -8.57
C MET A 32 0.31 1.99 -9.17
N LEU A 33 0.38 0.72 -8.86
CA LEU A 33 1.32 -0.24 -9.44
C LEU A 33 0.54 -1.34 -10.13
N ARG A 34 1.00 -1.78 -11.30
CA ARG A 34 0.46 -2.95 -11.99
C ARG A 34 1.38 -4.14 -11.79
N ARG A 35 0.88 -5.14 -11.08
CA ARG A 35 1.66 -6.35 -10.76
C ARG A 35 2.02 -7.15 -12.01
N PRO A 36 3.18 -7.83 -12.03
CA PRO A 36 3.50 -8.75 -13.12
C PRO A 36 2.45 -9.85 -13.29
N GLY A 37 2.17 -10.24 -14.54
CA GLY A 37 1.20 -11.32 -14.84
C GLY A 37 1.60 -12.69 -14.29
N ARG A 38 2.87 -12.86 -13.85
CA ARG A 38 3.40 -14.08 -13.19
C ARG A 38 3.34 -14.05 -11.66
N SER A 39 2.81 -12.99 -11.06
CA SER A 39 2.68 -12.87 -9.60
C SER A 39 1.80 -13.98 -9.04
N SER A 40 2.17 -14.55 -7.91
CA SER A 40 1.42 -15.63 -7.24
C SER A 40 0.08 -15.17 -6.65
N PHE A 41 -0.10 -13.86 -6.47
CA PHE A 41 -1.33 -13.23 -5.99
C PHE A 41 -1.60 -11.96 -6.77
N ALA A 42 -2.87 -11.70 -7.12
CA ALA A 42 -3.32 -10.52 -7.86
C ALA A 42 -2.52 -10.26 -9.16
N ALA A 43 -2.21 -11.30 -9.93
CA ALA A 43 -1.45 -11.22 -11.18
C ALA A 43 -2.08 -10.22 -12.16
N GLY A 44 -1.30 -9.24 -12.64
CA GLY A 44 -1.76 -8.23 -13.59
C GLY A 44 -2.68 -7.15 -13.02
N ALA A 45 -3.03 -7.22 -11.72
CA ALA A 45 -3.91 -6.26 -11.09
C ALA A 45 -3.20 -4.94 -10.77
N PHE A 46 -3.98 -3.85 -10.82
CA PHE A 46 -3.61 -2.59 -10.21
C PHE A 46 -3.79 -2.66 -8.69
N VAL A 47 -2.78 -2.22 -7.97
CA VAL A 47 -2.70 -2.16 -6.50
C VAL A 47 -2.03 -0.86 -6.05
N PHE A 48 -2.22 -0.47 -4.80
CA PHE A 48 -1.35 0.51 -4.15
C PHE A 48 -0.05 -0.17 -3.72
N PRO A 49 1.05 0.56 -3.53
CA PRO A 49 2.27 0.03 -2.91
C PRO A 49 1.99 -0.72 -1.61
N GLY A 50 2.61 -1.88 -1.42
CA GLY A 50 2.41 -2.66 -0.21
C GLY A 50 2.75 -4.14 -0.29
N GLY A 51 2.92 -4.75 0.89
CA GLY A 51 3.26 -6.16 1.02
C GLY A 51 3.08 -6.71 2.43
N ALA A 52 3.65 -7.88 2.68
CA ALA A 52 3.56 -8.55 3.97
C ALA A 52 4.39 -7.83 5.04
N VAL A 53 3.92 -7.89 6.28
CA VAL A 53 4.70 -7.46 7.44
C VAL A 53 5.78 -8.51 7.70
N ASP A 54 7.04 -8.09 7.70
CA ASP A 54 8.19 -8.93 8.03
C ASP A 54 8.51 -8.90 9.52
N ALA A 55 9.18 -9.95 10.02
CA ALA A 55 9.66 -9.99 11.40
C ALA A 55 10.61 -8.83 11.73
N ALA A 56 11.31 -8.28 10.73
CA ALA A 56 12.21 -7.13 10.88
C ALA A 56 11.45 -5.80 11.04
N ASP A 57 10.16 -5.73 10.65
CA ASP A 57 9.31 -4.56 10.83
C ASP A 57 8.82 -4.42 12.29
N GLY A 58 9.05 -5.44 13.14
CA GLY A 58 8.67 -5.45 14.53
C GLY A 58 7.38 -6.22 14.81
N THR A 59 6.65 -5.84 15.86
CA THR A 59 5.42 -6.50 16.29
C THR A 59 4.33 -5.48 16.63
N GLY A 60 3.07 -5.93 16.67
CA GLY A 60 1.94 -5.08 17.02
C GLY A 60 1.54 -4.09 15.92
N PRO A 61 0.78 -3.05 16.29
CA PRO A 61 0.23 -2.09 15.33
C PRO A 61 1.29 -1.32 14.52
N ASP A 62 2.43 -1.00 15.14
CA ASP A 62 3.49 -0.21 14.50
C ASP A 62 4.20 -0.98 13.39
N ALA A 63 4.27 -2.32 13.50
CA ALA A 63 4.87 -3.16 12.47
C ALA A 63 4.20 -2.96 11.09
N TYR A 64 2.89 -2.72 11.05
CA TYR A 64 2.18 -2.44 9.80
C TYR A 64 2.60 -1.11 9.19
N ARG A 65 2.85 -0.08 10.02
CA ARG A 65 3.33 1.22 9.53
C ARG A 65 4.76 1.12 9.00
N ILE A 66 5.64 0.42 9.73
CA ILE A 66 7.02 0.18 9.30
C ILE A 66 7.05 -0.62 7.99
N ALA A 67 6.24 -1.69 7.88
CA ALA A 67 6.09 -2.43 6.63
C ALA A 67 5.64 -1.52 5.48
N GLY A 68 4.63 -0.68 5.70
CA GLY A 68 4.17 0.29 4.70
C GLY A 68 5.28 1.24 4.23
N VAL A 69 6.07 1.78 5.16
CA VAL A 69 7.24 2.62 4.84
C VAL A 69 8.28 1.85 4.03
N ARG A 70 8.60 0.61 4.42
CA ARG A 70 9.55 -0.24 3.72
C ARG A 70 9.09 -0.54 2.29
N GLU A 71 7.85 -0.96 2.12
CA GLU A 71 7.27 -1.30 0.81
C GLU A 71 7.24 -0.08 -0.13
N VAL A 72 6.88 1.11 0.38
CA VAL A 72 6.93 2.35 -0.41
C VAL A 72 8.35 2.66 -0.85
N LEU A 73 9.36 2.49 0.01
CA LEU A 73 10.75 2.67 -0.38
C LEU A 73 11.17 1.65 -1.45
N GLU A 74 10.84 0.37 -1.27
CA GLU A 74 11.21 -0.72 -2.18
C GLU A 74 10.53 -0.59 -3.54
N GLU A 75 9.21 -0.42 -3.56
CA GLU A 75 8.42 -0.50 -4.78
C GLU A 75 8.44 0.79 -5.61
N VAL A 76 8.40 1.97 -4.96
CA VAL A 76 8.31 3.26 -5.66
C VAL A 76 9.44 4.24 -5.37
N GLY A 77 10.40 3.88 -4.51
CA GLY A 77 11.61 4.66 -4.26
C GLY A 77 11.38 5.97 -3.51
N LEU A 78 10.29 6.10 -2.78
CA LEU A 78 10.00 7.23 -1.92
C LEU A 78 10.33 6.90 -0.46
N LEU A 79 10.99 7.82 0.24
CA LEU A 79 11.19 7.73 1.68
C LEU A 79 10.06 8.49 2.39
N ILE A 80 9.33 7.80 3.27
CA ILE A 80 8.41 8.43 4.22
C ILE A 80 9.24 8.85 5.43
N GLY A 81 9.74 10.09 5.40
CA GLY A 81 10.70 10.61 6.34
C GLY A 81 11.65 11.61 5.70
N GLY A 82 12.89 11.67 6.18
CA GLY A 82 13.88 12.65 5.72
C GLY A 82 15.29 12.37 6.17
N ALA A 83 16.14 13.40 6.09
CA ALA A 83 17.49 13.36 6.63
C ALA A 83 17.49 13.29 8.17
N ALA A 84 18.43 12.54 8.75
CA ALA A 84 18.64 12.57 10.19
C ALA A 84 19.11 13.95 10.66
N GLU A 85 18.81 14.29 11.91
CA GLU A 85 19.18 15.57 12.50
C GLU A 85 20.70 15.86 12.34
N GLY A 86 21.02 17.10 12.02
CA GLY A 86 22.39 17.54 11.76
C GLY A 86 22.97 17.06 10.42
N THR A 87 22.16 16.47 9.56
CA THR A 87 22.55 16.09 8.19
C THR A 87 21.72 16.93 7.23
N GLY A 88 22.30 17.83 6.47
CA GLY A 88 21.54 18.62 5.47
C GLY A 88 20.77 17.75 4.47
N ASP A 89 19.88 18.36 3.71
CA ASP A 89 19.13 17.70 2.64
C ASP A 89 19.95 17.54 1.34
N ASP A 90 21.18 18.04 1.35
CA ASP A 90 22.11 17.84 0.25
C ASP A 90 22.27 16.34 0.00
N ASP A 91 22.13 15.94 -1.25
CA ASP A 91 22.19 14.54 -1.70
C ASP A 91 21.13 13.59 -1.07
N LEU A 92 20.00 14.11 -0.54
CA LEU A 92 18.96 13.28 0.06
C LEU A 92 18.48 12.19 -0.92
N ASP A 93 18.20 12.53 -2.17
CA ASP A 93 17.80 11.59 -3.23
C ASP A 93 18.83 10.48 -3.48
N THR A 94 20.11 10.82 -3.41
CA THR A 94 21.21 9.86 -3.56
C THR A 94 21.25 8.90 -2.38
N ARG A 95 21.10 9.41 -1.16
CA ARG A 95 21.09 8.61 0.07
C ARG A 95 19.87 7.69 0.11
N VAL A 96 18.69 8.20 -0.25
CA VAL A 96 17.46 7.40 -0.36
C VAL A 96 17.62 6.29 -1.39
N SER A 97 18.19 6.60 -2.55
CA SER A 97 18.45 5.60 -3.60
C SER A 97 19.42 4.52 -3.15
N ALA A 98 20.46 4.88 -2.40
CA ALA A 98 21.42 3.94 -1.83
C ALA A 98 20.81 3.07 -0.73
N ALA A 99 20.02 3.65 0.17
CA ALA A 99 19.27 2.91 1.19
C ALA A 99 18.29 1.92 0.54
N ARG A 100 17.54 2.36 -0.48
CA ARG A 100 16.67 1.48 -1.27
C ARG A 100 17.43 0.29 -1.86
N ALA A 101 18.56 0.54 -2.51
CA ALA A 101 19.37 -0.52 -3.12
C ALA A 101 19.84 -1.55 -2.06
N GLN A 102 20.19 -1.09 -0.85
CA GLN A 102 20.56 -1.96 0.24
C GLN A 102 19.39 -2.84 0.71
N VAL A 103 18.17 -2.27 0.83
CA VAL A 103 16.96 -3.02 1.24
C VAL A 103 16.58 -4.03 0.16
N LEU A 104 16.55 -3.65 -1.10
CA LEU A 104 16.31 -4.54 -2.25
C LEU A 104 17.34 -5.67 -2.36
N GLY A 105 18.56 -5.44 -1.88
CA GLY A 105 19.60 -6.47 -1.76
C GLY A 105 19.44 -7.40 -0.55
N GLY A 106 18.33 -7.31 0.19
CA GLY A 106 18.04 -8.14 1.38
C GLY A 106 18.55 -7.55 2.71
N GLY A 107 18.99 -6.29 2.69
CA GLY A 107 19.37 -5.57 3.91
C GLY A 107 18.12 -5.16 4.71
N LYS A 108 18.28 -5.08 6.04
CA LYS A 108 17.20 -4.60 6.92
C LYS A 108 17.00 -3.09 6.77
N LEU A 109 15.75 -2.63 6.73
CA LEU A 109 15.40 -1.21 6.63
C LEU A 109 16.13 -0.36 7.68
N ALA A 110 16.10 -0.73 8.96
CA ALA A 110 16.76 0.02 10.03
C ALA A 110 18.26 0.19 9.79
N ALA A 111 18.97 -0.84 9.29
CA ALA A 111 20.39 -0.77 8.98
C ALA A 111 20.67 0.14 7.77
N ALA A 112 19.82 0.09 6.74
CA ALA A 112 19.92 0.96 5.58
C ALA A 112 19.71 2.44 5.96
N LEU A 113 18.67 2.72 6.75
CA LEU A 113 18.40 4.07 7.23
C LEU A 113 19.58 4.64 8.05
N ALA A 114 20.09 3.87 9.02
CA ALA A 114 21.24 4.28 9.84
C ALA A 114 22.49 4.50 9.00
N GLY A 115 22.80 3.59 8.07
CA GLY A 115 23.97 3.67 7.18
C GLY A 115 23.96 4.89 6.25
N HIS A 116 22.78 5.37 5.90
CA HIS A 116 22.60 6.52 5.02
C HIS A 116 22.12 7.78 5.73
N ARG A 117 22.11 7.79 7.08
CA ARG A 117 21.70 8.92 7.92
C ARG A 117 20.30 9.43 7.56
N LEU A 118 19.36 8.50 7.45
CA LEU A 118 17.94 8.74 7.15
C LEU A 118 17.09 8.39 8.37
N VAL A 119 15.96 9.05 8.49
CA VAL A 119 14.91 8.75 9.49
C VAL A 119 13.59 8.56 8.77
N ILE A 120 12.69 7.81 9.39
CA ILE A 120 11.32 7.58 8.90
C ILE A 120 10.31 8.21 9.84
N THR A 121 9.16 8.59 9.30
CA THR A 121 8.02 9.16 10.03
C THR A 121 6.78 8.28 9.83
N PRO A 122 6.73 7.06 10.41
CA PRO A 122 5.63 6.12 10.18
C PRO A 122 4.27 6.66 10.65
N ASP A 123 4.28 7.59 11.62
CA ASP A 123 3.08 8.22 12.17
C ASP A 123 2.38 9.17 11.20
N ASP A 124 3.07 9.61 10.13
CA ASP A 124 2.45 10.38 9.04
C ASP A 124 1.46 9.53 8.22
N LEU A 125 1.55 8.19 8.32
CA LEU A 125 0.62 7.27 7.68
C LEU A 125 -0.73 7.29 8.40
N VAL A 126 -1.75 7.83 7.74
CA VAL A 126 -3.13 7.84 8.26
C VAL A 126 -3.78 6.49 8.00
N TYR A 127 -4.21 5.80 9.06
CA TYR A 127 -4.92 4.52 8.95
C TYR A 127 -6.34 4.75 8.45
N ILE A 128 -6.74 4.14 7.30
CA ILE A 128 -7.99 4.46 6.60
C ILE A 128 -8.93 3.27 6.39
N ALA A 129 -8.43 2.03 6.39
CA ALA A 129 -9.27 0.83 6.22
C ALA A 129 -8.55 -0.45 6.64
N HIS A 130 -9.33 -1.51 6.89
CA HIS A 130 -8.84 -2.83 7.29
C HIS A 130 -9.63 -3.94 6.59
N PHE A 131 -8.94 -4.77 5.82
CA PHE A 131 -9.54 -5.85 5.05
C PHE A 131 -8.90 -7.19 5.33
N ILE A 132 -9.72 -8.23 5.51
CA ILE A 132 -9.25 -9.61 5.64
C ILE A 132 -9.74 -10.43 4.44
N THR A 133 -8.81 -11.14 3.79
CA THR A 133 -9.14 -12.03 2.69
C THR A 133 -10.07 -13.17 3.15
N PRO A 134 -11.07 -13.57 2.34
CA PRO A 134 -12.05 -14.59 2.72
C PRO A 134 -11.41 -15.93 3.12
N PRO A 135 -12.04 -16.68 4.03
CA PRO A 135 -11.52 -17.98 4.49
C PRO A 135 -11.32 -19.04 3.40
N ARG A 136 -12.07 -18.95 2.30
CA ARG A 136 -12.00 -19.89 1.17
C ARG A 136 -10.81 -19.68 0.23
N GLU A 137 -10.10 -18.55 0.37
CA GLU A 137 -8.92 -18.26 -0.44
C GLU A 137 -7.71 -19.03 0.11
N GLY A 138 -6.95 -19.68 -0.79
CA GLY A 138 -5.77 -20.46 -0.42
C GLY A 138 -4.63 -19.62 0.15
N ARG A 139 -4.60 -18.33 -0.13
CA ARG A 139 -3.68 -17.35 0.45
C ARG A 139 -4.46 -16.16 0.96
N ARG A 140 -4.33 -15.90 2.26
CA ARG A 140 -5.09 -14.87 2.95
C ARG A 140 -4.18 -13.81 3.53
N TYR A 141 -4.68 -12.56 3.54
CA TYR A 141 -4.01 -11.41 4.13
C TYR A 141 -4.93 -10.69 5.10
N ASP A 142 -4.34 -10.22 6.20
CA ASP A 142 -4.88 -9.25 7.15
C ASP A 142 -4.23 -7.92 6.81
N THR A 143 -4.89 -7.11 5.97
CA THR A 143 -4.28 -5.93 5.35
C THR A 143 -4.80 -4.64 5.95
N ARG A 144 -3.90 -3.84 6.52
CA ARG A 144 -4.17 -2.47 6.92
C ARG A 144 -3.82 -1.51 5.79
N PHE A 145 -4.78 -0.66 5.47
CA PHE A 145 -4.64 0.38 4.46
C PHE A 145 -4.33 1.72 5.13
N PHE A 146 -3.30 2.35 4.64
CA PHE A 146 -2.90 3.69 5.06
C PHE A 146 -2.98 4.65 3.88
N ALA A 147 -3.09 5.95 4.16
CA ALA A 147 -2.99 7.03 3.18
C ALA A 147 -1.93 8.04 3.61
N LEU A 148 -1.28 8.65 2.63
CA LEU A 148 -0.28 9.68 2.85
C LEU A 148 -0.34 10.73 1.74
N ARG A 149 -0.30 12.02 2.11
CA ARG A 149 -0.12 13.13 1.17
C ARG A 149 1.32 13.16 0.66
N ILE A 150 1.47 13.24 -0.66
CA ILE A 150 2.77 13.38 -1.33
C ILE A 150 2.81 14.71 -2.08
N GLY A 151 3.96 15.36 -2.07
CA GLY A 151 4.18 16.58 -2.86
C GLY A 151 4.10 16.29 -4.37
N VAL A 152 3.49 17.22 -5.13
CA VAL A 152 3.24 17.06 -6.58
C VAL A 152 4.52 16.85 -7.41
N GLN A 153 5.65 17.31 -6.92
CA GLN A 153 6.95 17.20 -7.60
C GLN A 153 7.69 15.89 -7.31
N GLN A 154 7.20 15.08 -6.37
CA GLN A 154 7.86 13.82 -6.04
C GLN A 154 7.63 12.78 -7.13
N ALA A 155 8.72 12.36 -7.77
CA ALA A 155 8.70 11.31 -8.78
C ALA A 155 8.69 9.92 -8.15
N VAL A 156 7.85 9.03 -8.66
CA VAL A 156 7.89 7.60 -8.31
C VAL A 156 8.85 6.87 -9.24
N ARG A 157 9.69 6.00 -8.67
CA ARG A 157 10.68 5.17 -9.39
C ARG A 157 10.32 3.71 -9.17
N VAL A 158 9.44 3.20 -10.02
CA VAL A 158 8.91 1.84 -9.91
C VAL A 158 10.03 0.79 -10.00
N HIS A 159 10.00 -0.20 -9.11
CA HIS A 159 10.91 -1.33 -9.15
C HIS A 159 10.42 -2.38 -10.16
N ALA A 160 11.16 -2.57 -11.24
CA ALA A 160 10.75 -3.40 -12.37
C ALA A 160 10.52 -4.89 -12.05
N ALA A 161 11.05 -5.40 -10.93
CA ALA A 161 10.77 -6.77 -10.49
C ALA A 161 9.40 -6.90 -9.83
N GLU A 162 8.89 -5.82 -9.20
CA GLU A 162 7.64 -5.81 -8.44
C GLU A 162 6.44 -5.34 -9.27
N ALA A 163 6.66 -4.45 -10.25
CA ALA A 163 5.59 -3.96 -11.11
C ALA A 163 6.06 -3.77 -12.55
N VAL A 164 5.15 -4.04 -13.50
CA VAL A 164 5.39 -3.83 -14.93
C VAL A 164 5.06 -2.42 -15.37
N GLU A 165 4.27 -1.72 -14.56
CA GLU A 165 3.80 -0.36 -14.78
C GLU A 165 3.51 0.29 -13.44
N GLY A 166 3.71 1.59 -13.32
CA GLY A 166 3.33 2.34 -12.13
C GLY A 166 3.37 3.83 -12.38
N GLY A 167 2.55 4.55 -11.65
CA GLY A 167 2.44 5.99 -11.77
C GLY A 167 1.21 6.56 -11.07
N TRP A 168 0.96 7.81 -11.36
CA TRP A 168 -0.15 8.57 -10.80
C TRP A 168 -1.40 8.42 -11.67
N HIS A 169 -2.51 8.05 -11.05
CA HIS A 169 -3.78 7.83 -11.72
C HIS A 169 -4.90 8.58 -10.99
N ARG A 170 -5.87 9.08 -11.75
CA ARG A 170 -7.13 9.56 -11.18
C ARG A 170 -7.89 8.36 -10.61
N PRO A 171 -8.44 8.42 -9.38
CA PRO A 171 -9.23 7.34 -8.82
C PRO A 171 -10.41 6.94 -9.72
N GLU A 172 -11.04 7.92 -10.39
CA GLU A 172 -12.16 7.71 -11.31
C GLU A 172 -11.77 6.81 -12.50
N ALA A 173 -10.53 6.90 -12.97
CA ALA A 173 -10.03 6.07 -14.07
C ALA A 173 -9.92 4.58 -13.69
N MET A 174 -9.86 4.27 -12.39
CA MET A 174 -9.79 2.90 -11.89
C MET A 174 -11.17 2.25 -11.72
N LEU A 175 -12.26 3.03 -11.64
CA LEU A 175 -13.61 2.52 -11.37
C LEU A 175 -14.16 1.60 -12.45
N PRO A 176 -13.92 1.82 -13.76
CA PRO A 176 -14.37 0.89 -14.81
C PRO A 176 -13.67 -0.46 -14.78
N LEU A 177 -12.50 -0.56 -14.12
CA LEU A 177 -11.76 -1.83 -14.03
C LEU A 177 -12.51 -2.83 -13.16
N GLN A 178 -12.49 -4.10 -13.59
CA GLN A 178 -13.11 -5.21 -12.89
C GLN A 178 -12.04 -6.21 -12.43
N PHE A 179 -12.36 -7.04 -11.43
CA PHE A 179 -11.51 -8.18 -11.07
C PHE A 179 -11.31 -9.09 -12.30
N PRO A 180 -10.07 -9.56 -12.61
CA PRO A 180 -8.84 -9.44 -11.82
C PRO A 180 -7.98 -8.20 -12.14
N ALA A 181 -8.37 -7.28 -13.00
CA ALA A 181 -7.55 -6.11 -13.35
C ALA A 181 -7.36 -5.12 -12.19
N ILE A 182 -8.26 -5.13 -11.22
CA ILE A 182 -8.14 -4.40 -9.96
C ILE A 182 -8.72 -5.24 -8.83
N MET A 183 -8.08 -5.22 -7.67
CA MET A 183 -8.59 -5.93 -6.48
C MET A 183 -9.80 -5.18 -5.89
N PRO A 184 -10.85 -5.90 -5.41
CA PRO A 184 -12.05 -5.26 -4.88
C PRO A 184 -11.79 -4.21 -3.78
N PRO A 185 -10.92 -4.44 -2.76
CA PRO A 185 -10.58 -3.41 -1.78
C PRO A 185 -9.94 -2.17 -2.40
N THR A 186 -9.03 -2.35 -3.36
CA THR A 186 -8.38 -1.23 -4.06
C THR A 186 -9.39 -0.40 -4.84
N ARG A 187 -10.32 -1.06 -5.55
CA ARG A 187 -11.38 -0.37 -6.30
C ARG A 187 -12.32 0.41 -5.37
N MET A 188 -12.71 -0.20 -4.23
CA MET A 188 -13.54 0.46 -3.22
C MET A 188 -12.85 1.70 -2.66
N MET A 189 -11.55 1.64 -2.36
CA MET A 189 -10.80 2.83 -1.93
C MET A 189 -10.72 3.89 -3.02
N CYS A 190 -10.53 3.52 -4.29
CA CYS A 190 -10.59 4.48 -5.40
C CYS A 190 -11.97 5.15 -5.50
N HIS A 191 -13.06 4.42 -5.26
CA HIS A 191 -14.41 5.01 -5.20
C HIS A 191 -14.52 6.07 -4.08
N GLU A 192 -14.04 5.76 -2.87
CA GLU A 192 -14.02 6.73 -1.77
C GLU A 192 -13.17 7.96 -2.10
N PHE A 193 -12.00 7.77 -2.70
CA PHE A 193 -11.11 8.88 -3.08
C PHE A 193 -11.74 9.78 -4.15
N ALA A 194 -12.37 9.19 -5.16
CA ALA A 194 -13.11 9.93 -6.19
C ALA A 194 -14.25 10.75 -5.59
N ARG A 195 -15.02 10.16 -4.67
CA ARG A 195 -16.14 10.82 -3.99
C ARG A 195 -15.69 12.00 -3.12
N LEU A 196 -14.55 11.89 -2.44
CA LEU A 196 -14.03 12.92 -1.53
C LEU A 196 -13.27 14.02 -2.27
N GLY A 197 -12.65 13.72 -3.41
CA GLY A 197 -12.13 14.67 -4.39
C GLY A 197 -10.92 15.52 -4.00
N SER A 198 -10.41 15.43 -2.74
CA SER A 198 -9.18 16.09 -2.31
C SER A 198 -8.45 15.27 -1.25
N VAL A 199 -7.12 15.42 -1.19
CA VAL A 199 -6.31 14.70 -0.19
C VAL A 199 -6.71 15.07 1.23
N GLU A 200 -7.00 16.34 1.49
CA GLU A 200 -7.45 16.81 2.82
C GLU A 200 -8.73 16.10 3.24
N ALA A 201 -9.76 16.11 2.37
CA ALA A 201 -11.03 15.45 2.66
C ALA A 201 -10.86 13.94 2.87
N ILE A 202 -9.98 13.29 2.11
CA ILE A 202 -9.67 11.86 2.25
C ILE A 202 -9.05 11.57 3.60
N LEU A 203 -7.96 12.27 3.97
CA LEU A 203 -7.22 12.02 5.21
C LEU A 203 -8.09 12.31 6.43
N THR A 204 -8.84 13.41 6.43
CA THR A 204 -9.73 13.76 7.54
C THR A 204 -10.91 12.79 7.65
N THR A 205 -11.67 12.60 6.57
CA THR A 205 -12.90 11.78 6.63
C THR A 205 -12.60 10.31 6.93
N LEU A 206 -11.58 9.73 6.29
CA LEU A 206 -11.27 8.32 6.47
C LEU A 206 -10.42 8.05 7.70
N GLY A 207 -9.57 9.01 8.11
CA GLY A 207 -8.70 8.85 9.28
C GLY A 207 -9.41 9.06 10.61
N GLU A 208 -10.48 9.87 10.65
CA GLU A 208 -11.23 10.14 11.88
C GLU A 208 -12.38 9.15 12.13
N ARG A 209 -12.80 8.41 11.10
CA ARG A 209 -13.87 7.40 11.28
C ARG A 209 -13.33 6.18 12.02
N PRO A 210 -14.17 5.51 12.84
CA PRO A 210 -13.84 4.20 13.39
C PRO A 210 -13.52 3.20 12.27
N ILE A 211 -12.39 2.51 12.37
CA ILE A 211 -12.01 1.48 11.41
C ILE A 211 -12.58 0.14 11.85
N GLU A 212 -13.56 -0.35 11.11
CA GLU A 212 -14.08 -1.69 11.25
C GLU A 212 -13.28 -2.67 10.39
N VAL A 213 -13.01 -3.84 10.95
CA VAL A 213 -12.38 -4.94 10.20
C VAL A 213 -13.42 -5.48 9.22
N THR A 214 -13.11 -5.44 7.95
CA THR A 214 -14.00 -5.92 6.89
C THR A 214 -13.52 -7.27 6.36
N ASP A 215 -14.24 -8.34 6.68
CA ASP A 215 -14.10 -9.61 6.00
C ASP A 215 -14.63 -9.48 4.57
N ILE A 216 -13.77 -9.72 3.58
CA ILE A 216 -14.16 -9.60 2.17
C ILE A 216 -15.01 -10.80 1.78
N THR A 217 -16.35 -10.69 1.85
CA THR A 217 -17.29 -11.74 1.42
C THR A 217 -17.72 -11.53 -0.04
N PRO A 218 -18.31 -12.57 -0.70
CA PRO A 218 -18.86 -12.41 -2.06
C PRO A 218 -19.90 -11.32 -2.15
N GLU A 219 -20.74 -11.18 -1.11
CA GLU A 219 -21.81 -10.18 -1.04
C GLU A 219 -21.23 -8.77 -0.98
N ILE A 220 -20.19 -8.58 -0.15
CA ILE A 220 -19.45 -7.32 -0.05
C ILE A 220 -18.78 -7.00 -1.39
N ILE A 221 -18.12 -7.98 -2.02
CA ILE A 221 -17.51 -7.79 -3.35
C ILE A 221 -18.57 -7.39 -4.38
N ALA A 222 -19.72 -8.08 -4.40
CA ALA A 222 -20.81 -7.76 -5.32
C ALA A 222 -21.33 -6.33 -5.11
N GLY A 223 -21.45 -5.88 -3.85
CA GLY A 223 -21.81 -4.50 -3.51
C GLY A 223 -20.78 -3.50 -4.05
N TRP A 224 -19.49 -3.74 -3.82
CA TRP A 224 -18.43 -2.84 -4.30
C TRP A 224 -18.31 -2.81 -5.83
N MET A 225 -18.56 -3.94 -6.50
CA MET A 225 -18.52 -4.01 -7.96
C MET A 225 -19.72 -3.34 -8.61
N GLY A 226 -20.81 -3.15 -7.90
CA GLY A 226 -22.01 -2.40 -8.31
C GLY A 226 -21.91 -0.88 -8.12
N LEU A 227 -20.90 -0.37 -7.42
CA LEU A 227 -20.67 1.07 -7.27
C LEU A 227 -20.21 1.67 -8.61
N GLN A 228 -20.98 2.66 -9.11
CA GLN A 228 -20.69 3.45 -10.31
C GLN A 228 -20.31 4.87 -9.93
#